data_7c34ba9b95bf8beafdc976915f267e4e
#
_entry.id   7c34ba9b95bf8beafdc976915f267e4e
#
_cell.length_a   1.000
_cell.length_b   1.000
_cell.length_c   1.000
_cell.angle_alpha   90.00
_cell.angle_beta   90.00
_cell.angle_gamma   90.00
#
_symmetry.space_group_name_H-M   'P 1'
#
loop_
_entity.id
_entity.type
_entity.pdbx_description
1 polymer ?
#
loop_
_entity_poly.entity_id
_entity_poly.type
_entity_poly.pdbx_seq_one_letter_code
_entity_poly.pdbx_strand_id
1 'polypeptide(L)'
;MTQKTFLITGGAGFIGSAVVRELIQNSAHQVVNVDKLTYAGNLESLANVETSERYTFAQADICDATAMQQLFEQHQPDVVMHLAAESHVDRSIDGPAEFIQTNVVGTAVLLEAARSYWKELQQKDTAKAEAFRFHHISTDEVYGDLEGTDDLFTEETSYAPSSPYSASKASSDHLVRAWQRTYGLPTLVTNCSNNYGPYHFPEKLIPLMILNALAGKPLPVYGNGQQIRDWLYVEDHARALIKVATEGQVGETYNIGGHNEKANLTVVETLCDLLQELVPQETSYRDLITFVTDRPGHDVRYAIDASKIERELGWVPEETFETGLRKTVQWYLANETWWKRVQDGSYQGQRLGTNL
;
A
#
# COMPACT_ATOMS: atom_id res chain seq x y z
N MET A 1 -24.06 -10.57 -6.80
CA MET A 1 -23.86 -9.36 -5.95
C MET A 1 -24.34 -8.13 -6.71
N THR A 2 -24.92 -7.15 -6.05
CA THR A 2 -25.34 -5.89 -6.67
C THR A 2 -24.10 -5.11 -7.10
N GLN A 3 -24.10 -4.53 -8.28
CA GLN A 3 -23.02 -3.67 -8.76
C GLN A 3 -22.87 -2.45 -7.83
N LYS A 4 -21.64 -2.12 -7.46
CA LYS A 4 -21.28 -0.97 -6.61
C LYS A 4 -20.29 -0.07 -7.33
N THR A 5 -20.26 1.21 -6.97
CA THR A 5 -19.25 2.18 -7.38
C THR A 5 -18.21 2.34 -6.30
N PHE A 6 -16.95 2.01 -6.63
CA PHE A 6 -15.79 2.20 -5.76
C PHE A 6 -15.04 3.47 -6.15
N LEU A 7 -14.89 4.41 -5.23
CA LEU A 7 -13.99 5.54 -5.37
C LEU A 7 -12.67 5.18 -4.68
N ILE A 8 -11.60 5.07 -5.46
CA ILE A 8 -10.28 4.63 -5.00
C ILE A 8 -9.32 5.79 -5.12
N THR A 9 -8.82 6.33 -4.01
CA THR A 9 -7.76 7.33 -4.02
C THR A 9 -6.39 6.65 -4.03
N GLY A 10 -5.44 7.18 -4.80
CA GLY A 10 -4.13 6.55 -4.96
C GLY A 10 -4.15 5.32 -5.87
N GLY A 11 -5.16 5.21 -6.76
CA GLY A 11 -5.34 4.03 -7.60
C GLY A 11 -4.35 3.90 -8.77
N ALA A 12 -3.50 4.89 -9.02
CA ALA A 12 -2.36 4.78 -9.94
C ALA A 12 -1.06 4.35 -9.25
N GLY A 13 -1.06 4.23 -7.90
CA GLY A 13 0.04 3.73 -7.11
C GLY A 13 0.14 2.19 -7.13
N PHE A 14 1.13 1.64 -6.44
CA PHE A 14 1.42 0.20 -6.42
C PHE A 14 0.22 -0.65 -5.94
N ILE A 15 -0.20 -0.50 -4.68
CA ILE A 15 -1.31 -1.27 -4.11
C ILE A 15 -2.63 -0.86 -4.75
N GLY A 16 -2.85 0.47 -4.94
CA GLY A 16 -4.08 0.97 -5.55
C GLY A 16 -4.34 0.42 -6.94
N SER A 17 -3.31 0.32 -7.79
CA SER A 17 -3.46 -0.26 -9.13
C SER A 17 -3.80 -1.75 -9.10
N ALA A 18 -3.29 -2.51 -8.12
CA ALA A 18 -3.69 -3.90 -7.91
C ALA A 18 -5.16 -4.02 -7.53
N VAL A 19 -5.65 -3.16 -6.62
CA VAL A 19 -7.09 -3.10 -6.25
C VAL A 19 -7.96 -2.75 -7.46
N VAL A 20 -7.56 -1.74 -8.24
CA VAL A 20 -8.31 -1.35 -9.47
C VAL A 20 -8.37 -2.50 -10.46
N ARG A 21 -7.23 -3.15 -10.74
CA ARG A 21 -7.19 -4.31 -11.65
C ARG A 21 -8.07 -5.45 -11.16
N GLU A 22 -7.98 -5.81 -9.88
CA GLU A 22 -8.77 -6.88 -9.27
C GLU A 22 -10.27 -6.60 -9.40
N LEU A 23 -10.74 -5.40 -9.07
CA LEU A 23 -12.14 -5.01 -9.19
C LEU A 23 -12.65 -5.06 -10.64
N ILE A 24 -11.89 -4.53 -11.60
CA ILE A 24 -12.31 -4.50 -13.00
C ILE A 24 -12.28 -5.87 -13.64
N GLN A 25 -11.30 -6.71 -13.34
CA GLN A 25 -11.14 -8.02 -13.97
C GLN A 25 -12.04 -9.08 -13.33
N ASN A 26 -12.21 -9.05 -12.00
CA ASN A 26 -12.79 -10.16 -11.26
C ASN A 26 -14.14 -9.81 -10.59
N SER A 27 -14.71 -8.64 -10.90
CA SER A 27 -16.04 -8.25 -10.41
C SER A 27 -16.86 -7.48 -11.45
N ALA A 28 -18.13 -7.18 -11.12
CA ALA A 28 -19.00 -6.36 -11.96
C ALA A 28 -19.02 -4.88 -11.48
N HIS A 29 -18.17 -4.50 -10.52
CA HIS A 29 -18.17 -3.16 -9.92
C HIS A 29 -17.64 -2.08 -10.87
N GLN A 30 -18.04 -0.83 -10.61
CA GLN A 30 -17.49 0.36 -11.24
C GLN A 30 -16.38 0.92 -10.37
N VAL A 31 -15.34 1.48 -10.99
CA VAL A 31 -14.19 2.08 -10.32
C VAL A 31 -13.97 3.50 -10.80
N VAL A 32 -13.93 4.43 -9.85
CA VAL A 32 -13.46 5.79 -10.03
C VAL A 32 -12.09 5.89 -9.38
N ASN A 33 -11.03 5.91 -10.18
CA ASN A 33 -9.66 6.05 -9.73
C ASN A 33 -9.31 7.53 -9.61
N VAL A 34 -9.02 7.98 -8.40
CA VAL A 34 -8.62 9.37 -8.09
C VAL A 34 -7.14 9.36 -7.72
N ASP A 35 -6.31 10.02 -8.51
CA ASP A 35 -4.87 10.09 -8.26
C ASP A 35 -4.32 11.45 -8.68
N LYS A 36 -3.40 12.00 -7.91
CA LYS A 36 -2.71 13.25 -8.20
C LYS A 36 -1.62 13.09 -9.26
N LEU A 37 -1.16 11.84 -9.48
CA LEU A 37 -0.03 11.46 -10.35
C LEU A 37 1.28 12.12 -9.89
N THR A 38 1.68 11.85 -8.66
CA THR A 38 3.02 12.14 -8.16
C THR A 38 4.04 11.16 -8.73
N TYR A 39 5.27 11.20 -8.27
CA TYR A 39 6.37 10.35 -8.76
C TYR A 39 6.07 8.83 -8.75
N ALA A 40 5.24 8.36 -7.82
CA ALA A 40 4.89 6.94 -7.66
C ALA A 40 3.57 6.56 -8.36
N GLY A 41 2.80 7.52 -8.87
CA GLY A 41 1.56 7.30 -9.62
C GLY A 41 1.84 7.05 -11.10
N ASN A 42 1.48 5.87 -11.61
CA ASN A 42 1.71 5.52 -13.02
C ASN A 42 0.49 4.83 -13.63
N LEU A 43 -0.18 5.51 -14.57
CA LEU A 43 -1.35 4.99 -15.28
C LEU A 43 -1.01 3.79 -16.18
N GLU A 44 0.24 3.59 -16.61
CA GLU A 44 0.64 2.39 -17.36
C GLU A 44 0.44 1.10 -16.56
N SER A 45 0.40 1.20 -15.22
CA SER A 45 0.06 0.07 -14.35
C SER A 45 -1.40 -0.39 -14.50
N LEU A 46 -2.23 0.38 -15.20
CA LEU A 46 -3.65 0.15 -15.45
C LEU A 46 -3.99 -0.07 -16.93
N ALA A 47 -2.97 -0.14 -17.81
CA ALA A 47 -3.16 -0.25 -19.26
C ALA A 47 -4.07 -1.42 -19.69
N ASN A 48 -4.13 -2.51 -18.91
CA ASN A 48 -4.97 -3.66 -19.17
C ASN A 48 -6.45 -3.49 -18.74
N VAL A 49 -6.79 -2.40 -18.06
CA VAL A 49 -8.15 -2.10 -17.56
C VAL A 49 -8.65 -0.71 -17.95
N GLU A 50 -7.81 0.17 -18.45
CA GLU A 50 -8.14 1.58 -18.75
C GLU A 50 -9.23 1.75 -19.80
N THR A 51 -9.41 0.78 -20.70
CA THR A 51 -10.44 0.80 -21.75
C THR A 51 -11.79 0.24 -21.31
N SER A 52 -11.90 -0.22 -20.06
CA SER A 52 -13.16 -0.73 -19.52
C SER A 52 -14.18 0.39 -19.34
N GLU A 53 -15.42 0.21 -19.80
CA GLU A 53 -16.52 1.15 -19.54
C GLU A 53 -16.86 1.30 -18.04
N ARG A 54 -16.35 0.39 -17.19
CA ARG A 54 -16.50 0.42 -15.73
C ARG A 54 -15.36 1.16 -15.01
N TYR A 55 -14.37 1.64 -15.73
CA TYR A 55 -13.24 2.37 -15.20
C TYR A 55 -13.32 3.85 -15.58
N THR A 56 -13.14 4.72 -14.60
CA THR A 56 -13.02 6.17 -14.80
C THR A 56 -11.78 6.67 -14.07
N PHE A 57 -10.98 7.50 -14.71
CA PHE A 57 -9.86 8.20 -14.08
C PHE A 57 -10.19 9.67 -13.83
N ALA A 58 -9.90 10.15 -12.63
CA ALA A 58 -10.01 11.55 -12.23
C ALA A 58 -8.67 12.01 -11.64
N GLN A 59 -7.99 12.92 -12.31
CA GLN A 59 -6.76 13.52 -11.76
C GLN A 59 -7.12 14.59 -10.75
N ALA A 60 -6.89 14.31 -9.46
CA ALA A 60 -7.18 15.25 -8.38
C ALA A 60 -6.28 14.99 -7.15
N ASP A 61 -6.04 16.07 -6.39
CA ASP A 61 -5.36 16.02 -5.10
C ASP A 61 -6.41 15.84 -3.99
N ILE A 62 -6.20 14.85 -3.10
CA ILE A 62 -7.09 14.64 -1.95
C ILE A 62 -7.12 15.83 -0.99
N CYS A 63 -6.14 16.74 -1.06
CA CYS A 63 -6.12 17.99 -0.31
C CYS A 63 -7.04 19.08 -0.90
N ASP A 64 -7.56 18.90 -2.11
CA ASP A 64 -8.51 19.82 -2.74
C ASP A 64 -9.95 19.47 -2.34
N ALA A 65 -10.47 20.21 -1.36
CA ALA A 65 -11.82 20.00 -0.83
C ALA A 65 -12.92 20.16 -1.88
N THR A 66 -12.75 21.09 -2.82
CA THR A 66 -13.71 21.34 -3.91
C THR A 66 -13.74 20.18 -4.88
N ALA A 67 -12.56 19.70 -5.30
CA ALA A 67 -12.46 18.55 -6.18
C ALA A 67 -13.04 17.28 -5.52
N MET A 68 -12.73 17.04 -4.24
CA MET A 68 -13.28 15.89 -3.51
C MET A 68 -14.81 15.96 -3.45
N GLN A 69 -15.40 17.09 -3.09
CA GLN A 69 -16.84 17.24 -3.06
C GLN A 69 -17.47 16.96 -4.45
N GLN A 70 -16.93 17.53 -5.52
CA GLN A 70 -17.42 17.32 -6.89
C GLN A 70 -17.39 15.85 -7.30
N LEU A 71 -16.32 15.10 -6.93
CA LEU A 71 -16.21 13.68 -7.23
C LEU A 71 -17.28 12.85 -6.52
N PHE A 72 -17.59 13.14 -5.25
CA PHE A 72 -18.70 12.49 -4.54
C PHE A 72 -20.05 12.80 -5.16
N GLU A 73 -20.30 14.05 -5.53
CA GLU A 73 -21.56 14.47 -6.18
C GLU A 73 -21.75 13.83 -7.55
N GLN A 74 -20.69 13.77 -8.35
CA GLN A 74 -20.71 13.22 -9.71
C GLN A 74 -20.85 11.71 -9.75
N HIS A 75 -20.08 11.00 -8.90
CA HIS A 75 -19.94 9.55 -9.01
C HIS A 75 -20.76 8.76 -8.00
N GLN A 76 -21.30 9.41 -6.97
CA GLN A 76 -22.18 8.80 -5.98
C GLN A 76 -21.66 7.45 -5.44
N PRO A 77 -20.43 7.36 -4.90
CA PRO A 77 -19.80 6.09 -4.55
C PRO A 77 -20.56 5.34 -3.46
N ASP A 78 -20.53 4.02 -3.53
CA ASP A 78 -21.01 3.11 -2.48
C ASP A 78 -19.90 2.78 -1.49
N VAL A 79 -18.66 2.77 -1.97
CA VAL A 79 -17.46 2.46 -1.20
C VAL A 79 -16.35 3.44 -1.55
N VAL A 80 -15.71 3.99 -0.54
CA VAL A 80 -14.45 4.74 -0.69
C VAL A 80 -13.32 3.87 -0.16
N MET A 81 -12.26 3.67 -0.97
CA MET A 81 -11.02 3.04 -0.54
C MET A 81 -9.90 4.07 -0.60
N HIS A 82 -9.39 4.47 0.57
CA HIS A 82 -8.42 5.54 0.69
C HIS A 82 -7.00 4.99 0.80
N LEU A 83 -6.31 4.91 -0.38
CA LEU A 83 -4.92 4.46 -0.50
C LEU A 83 -3.94 5.60 -0.83
N ALA A 84 -4.43 6.79 -1.21
CA ALA A 84 -3.55 7.92 -1.50
C ALA A 84 -2.76 8.31 -0.25
N ALA A 85 -1.44 8.25 -0.35
CA ALA A 85 -0.52 8.62 0.72
C ALA A 85 0.90 8.85 0.17
N GLU A 86 1.67 9.70 0.83
CA GLU A 86 3.12 9.63 0.77
C GLU A 86 3.58 8.44 1.62
N SER A 87 4.44 7.55 1.08
CA SER A 87 4.66 6.22 1.66
C SER A 87 6.13 5.78 1.78
N HIS A 88 7.10 6.61 1.42
CA HIS A 88 8.50 6.23 1.49
C HIS A 88 9.16 6.79 2.75
N VAL A 89 9.57 5.91 3.68
CA VAL A 89 10.15 6.30 4.97
C VAL A 89 11.34 7.24 4.80
N ASP A 90 12.32 6.89 3.93
CA ASP A 90 13.52 7.71 3.74
C ASP A 90 13.18 9.11 3.21
N ARG A 91 12.18 9.24 2.32
CA ARG A 91 11.68 10.55 1.88
C ARG A 91 11.04 11.33 3.02
N SER A 92 10.40 10.64 3.98
CA SER A 92 9.79 11.31 5.14
C SER A 92 10.82 11.91 6.09
N ILE A 93 12.03 11.34 6.13
CA ILE A 93 13.17 11.87 6.89
C ILE A 93 13.66 13.18 6.25
N ASP A 94 13.79 13.20 4.92
CA ASP A 94 14.26 14.36 4.17
C ASP A 94 13.21 15.49 4.09
N GLY A 95 11.90 15.15 4.01
CA GLY A 95 10.83 16.12 3.80
C GLY A 95 9.52 15.76 4.53
N PRO A 96 9.46 15.83 5.87
CA PRO A 96 8.29 15.38 6.65
C PRO A 96 7.01 16.20 6.39
N ALA A 97 7.12 17.45 5.97
CA ALA A 97 5.96 18.33 5.77
C ALA A 97 4.99 17.81 4.70
N GLU A 98 5.49 17.23 3.61
CA GLU A 98 4.66 16.66 2.54
C GLU A 98 3.84 15.46 3.05
N PHE A 99 4.42 14.65 3.95
CA PHE A 99 3.73 13.52 4.59
C PHE A 99 2.59 14.00 5.51
N ILE A 100 2.80 15.07 6.25
CA ILE A 100 1.74 15.67 7.08
C ILE A 100 0.65 16.24 6.20
N GLN A 101 1.01 17.00 5.15
CA GLN A 101 0.04 17.58 4.24
C GLN A 101 -0.80 16.52 3.55
N THR A 102 -0.19 15.51 2.95
CA THR A 102 -0.91 14.48 2.19
C THR A 102 -1.64 13.50 3.14
N ASN A 103 -0.92 12.92 4.10
CA ASN A 103 -1.47 11.82 4.89
C ASN A 103 -2.44 12.28 5.98
N VAL A 104 -2.22 13.45 6.57
CA VAL A 104 -3.08 13.96 7.66
C VAL A 104 -4.12 14.94 7.12
N VAL A 105 -3.69 16.03 6.48
CA VAL A 105 -4.63 17.06 5.98
C VAL A 105 -5.47 16.49 4.83
N GLY A 106 -4.87 15.80 3.86
CA GLY A 106 -5.61 15.15 2.77
C GLY A 106 -6.64 14.15 3.25
N THR A 107 -6.29 13.31 4.25
CA THR A 107 -7.26 12.39 4.87
C THR A 107 -8.41 13.14 5.54
N ALA A 108 -8.14 14.23 6.26
CA ALA A 108 -9.20 15.05 6.89
C ALA A 108 -10.14 15.67 5.85
N VAL A 109 -9.61 16.18 4.75
CA VAL A 109 -10.40 16.73 3.64
C VAL A 109 -11.31 15.67 3.02
N LEU A 110 -10.77 14.49 2.72
CA LEU A 110 -11.52 13.39 2.14
C LEU A 110 -12.62 12.87 3.10
N LEU A 111 -12.31 12.80 4.40
CA LEU A 111 -13.29 12.41 5.44
C LEU A 111 -14.47 13.41 5.52
N GLU A 112 -14.20 14.72 5.42
CA GLU A 112 -15.25 15.74 5.42
C GLU A 112 -16.13 15.66 4.15
N ALA A 113 -15.54 15.43 2.99
CA ALA A 113 -16.28 15.22 1.74
C ALA A 113 -17.19 13.97 1.85
N ALA A 114 -16.62 12.85 2.34
CA ALA A 114 -17.37 11.61 2.55
C ALA A 114 -18.49 11.78 3.59
N ARG A 115 -18.24 12.51 4.69
CA ARG A 115 -19.24 12.79 5.72
C ARG A 115 -20.40 13.64 5.19
N SER A 116 -20.10 14.68 4.41
CA SER A 116 -21.10 15.55 3.80
C SER A 116 -21.99 14.75 2.85
N TYR A 117 -21.39 13.96 1.96
CA TYR A 117 -22.10 13.07 1.05
C TYR A 117 -22.95 12.04 1.79
N TRP A 118 -22.42 11.36 2.80
CA TRP A 118 -23.14 10.36 3.58
C TRP A 118 -24.35 10.95 4.34
N LYS A 119 -24.23 12.17 4.88
CA LYS A 119 -25.37 12.88 5.49
C LYS A 119 -26.50 13.16 4.49
N GLU A 120 -26.16 13.49 3.26
CA GLU A 120 -27.17 13.63 2.21
C GLU A 120 -27.83 12.30 1.86
N LEU A 121 -27.06 11.20 1.78
CA LEU A 121 -27.60 9.87 1.58
C LEU A 121 -28.61 9.47 2.67
N GLN A 122 -28.32 9.79 3.95
CA GLN A 122 -29.25 9.51 5.05
C GLN A 122 -30.64 10.15 4.87
N GLN A 123 -30.71 11.26 4.14
CA GLN A 123 -31.95 11.95 3.84
C GLN A 123 -32.63 11.49 2.55
N LYS A 124 -31.84 11.08 1.55
CA LYS A 124 -32.30 10.78 0.18
C LYS A 124 -32.45 9.28 -0.09
N ASP A 125 -31.56 8.46 0.47
CA ASP A 125 -31.47 7.00 0.24
C ASP A 125 -30.87 6.33 1.48
N THR A 126 -31.69 6.02 2.45
CA THR A 126 -31.29 5.42 3.72
C THR A 126 -30.59 4.06 3.51
N ALA A 127 -31.06 3.25 2.55
CA ALA A 127 -30.48 1.94 2.27
C ALA A 127 -29.03 2.06 1.73
N LYS A 128 -28.78 3.04 0.86
CA LYS A 128 -27.44 3.33 0.36
C LYS A 128 -26.56 3.91 1.48
N ALA A 129 -27.10 4.76 2.34
CA ALA A 129 -26.38 5.31 3.50
C ALA A 129 -25.93 4.21 4.48
N GLU A 130 -26.78 3.21 4.76
CA GLU A 130 -26.46 2.06 5.61
C GLU A 130 -25.40 1.13 4.97
N ALA A 131 -25.42 1.02 3.64
CA ALA A 131 -24.48 0.21 2.87
C ALA A 131 -23.16 0.92 2.58
N PHE A 132 -23.09 2.26 2.74
CA PHE A 132 -21.88 3.05 2.48
C PHE A 132 -20.71 2.62 3.37
N ARG A 133 -19.49 2.62 2.81
CA ARG A 133 -18.27 2.30 3.53
C ARG A 133 -17.14 3.27 3.16
N PHE A 134 -16.43 3.75 4.19
CA PHE A 134 -15.16 4.45 4.04
C PHE A 134 -14.04 3.57 4.59
N HIS A 135 -13.25 2.97 3.73
CA HIS A 135 -12.15 2.09 4.09
C HIS A 135 -10.81 2.83 3.96
N HIS A 136 -10.12 3.03 5.08
CA HIS A 136 -8.80 3.62 5.15
C HIS A 136 -7.73 2.54 5.20
N ILE A 137 -6.76 2.63 4.30
CA ILE A 137 -5.65 1.67 4.20
C ILE A 137 -4.41 2.26 4.88
N SER A 138 -3.91 1.58 5.90
CA SER A 138 -2.77 1.95 6.72
C SER A 138 -1.67 0.88 6.70
N THR A 139 -0.76 0.92 7.63
CA THR A 139 0.47 0.12 7.71
C THR A 139 0.67 -0.40 9.13
N ASP A 140 1.36 -1.53 9.29
CA ASP A 140 1.80 -2.06 10.58
C ASP A 140 2.88 -1.19 11.24
N GLU A 141 3.57 -0.34 10.48
CA GLU A 141 4.58 0.59 11.01
C GLU A 141 4.01 1.58 12.06
N VAL A 142 2.68 1.74 12.13
CA VAL A 142 2.04 2.57 13.17
C VAL A 142 2.15 1.98 14.57
N TYR A 143 2.35 0.67 14.68
CA TYR A 143 2.48 -0.05 15.96
C TYR A 143 3.85 0.13 16.62
N GLY A 144 4.90 0.47 15.86
CA GLY A 144 6.27 0.64 16.35
C GLY A 144 7.13 -0.59 16.11
N ASP A 145 8.02 -0.93 17.05
CA ASP A 145 9.02 -1.98 16.93
C ASP A 145 8.77 -3.13 17.92
N LEU A 146 8.98 -4.35 17.45
CA LEU A 146 8.94 -5.58 18.26
C LEU A 146 10.34 -6.07 18.65
N GLU A 147 11.33 -5.17 18.72
CA GLU A 147 12.70 -5.52 19.09
C GLU A 147 12.75 -6.33 20.41
N GLY A 148 13.45 -7.46 20.38
CA GLY A 148 13.68 -8.30 21.55
C GLY A 148 12.47 -9.09 22.05
N THR A 149 11.38 -9.17 21.26
CA THR A 149 10.19 -9.97 21.58
C THR A 149 9.85 -10.94 20.47
N ASP A 150 9.07 -11.99 20.79
CA ASP A 150 8.43 -12.89 19.83
C ASP A 150 6.95 -12.53 19.62
N ASP A 151 6.49 -11.40 20.15
CA ASP A 151 5.11 -10.92 20.02
C ASP A 151 4.75 -10.59 18.58
N LEU A 152 3.43 -10.48 18.32
CA LEU A 152 2.87 -10.03 17.06
C LEU A 152 2.02 -8.78 17.30
N PHE A 153 2.00 -7.87 16.32
CA PHE A 153 1.05 -6.75 16.34
C PHE A 153 -0.37 -7.25 16.13
N THR A 154 -1.22 -7.02 17.10
CA THR A 154 -2.67 -7.23 17.00
C THR A 154 -3.39 -5.90 16.79
N GLU A 155 -4.68 -5.93 16.49
CA GLU A 155 -5.50 -4.73 16.36
C GLU A 155 -5.65 -3.95 17.69
N GLU A 156 -5.33 -4.59 18.82
CA GLU A 156 -5.32 -3.98 20.16
C GLU A 156 -3.95 -3.40 20.55
N THR A 157 -2.91 -3.63 19.75
CA THR A 157 -1.56 -3.10 20.02
C THR A 157 -1.59 -1.56 19.97
N SER A 158 -1.04 -0.92 21.00
CA SER A 158 -0.93 0.54 21.06
C SER A 158 0.00 1.08 19.99
N TYR A 159 -0.35 2.21 19.38
CA TYR A 159 0.49 2.85 18.39
C TYR A 159 1.73 3.50 19.03
N ALA A 160 2.90 3.27 18.45
CA ALA A 160 4.20 3.81 18.85
C ALA A 160 5.11 4.07 17.62
N PRO A 161 4.67 4.88 16.64
CA PRO A 161 5.37 5.06 15.36
C PRO A 161 6.76 5.68 15.53
N SER A 162 7.76 5.18 14.77
CA SER A 162 9.17 5.57 14.90
C SER A 162 9.64 6.57 13.82
N SER A 163 8.89 6.77 12.74
CA SER A 163 9.27 7.64 11.62
C SER A 163 8.22 8.73 11.35
N PRO A 164 8.60 9.84 10.66
CA PRO A 164 7.60 10.83 10.23
C PRO A 164 6.49 10.22 9.35
N TYR A 165 6.82 9.25 8.49
CA TYR A 165 5.84 8.50 7.72
C TYR A 165 4.86 7.76 8.62
N SER A 166 5.35 6.87 9.49
CA SER A 166 4.47 6.06 10.35
C SER A 166 3.66 6.93 11.32
N ALA A 167 4.24 8.04 11.83
CA ALA A 167 3.53 9.02 12.65
C ALA A 167 2.39 9.71 11.88
N SER A 168 2.60 10.06 10.59
CA SER A 168 1.55 10.63 9.75
C SER A 168 0.42 9.63 9.46
N LYS A 169 0.75 8.35 9.27
CA LYS A 169 -0.23 7.27 9.08
C LYS A 169 -1.01 7.00 10.38
N ALA A 170 -0.35 6.92 11.52
CA ALA A 170 -1.01 6.81 12.82
C ALA A 170 -1.99 7.98 13.08
N SER A 171 -1.59 9.20 12.70
CA SER A 171 -2.45 10.38 12.80
C SER A 171 -3.70 10.23 11.92
N SER A 172 -3.57 9.78 10.67
CA SER A 172 -4.72 9.56 9.78
C SER A 172 -5.64 8.45 10.28
N ASP A 173 -5.10 7.36 10.85
CA ASP A 173 -5.89 6.28 11.46
C ASP A 173 -6.74 6.83 12.63
N HIS A 174 -6.15 7.68 13.47
CA HIS A 174 -6.89 8.33 14.57
C HIS A 174 -7.98 9.27 14.07
N LEU A 175 -7.75 10.01 12.97
CA LEU A 175 -8.80 10.84 12.35
C LEU A 175 -9.97 9.97 11.87
N VAL A 176 -9.71 8.87 11.16
CA VAL A 176 -10.74 7.97 10.66
C VAL A 176 -11.59 7.41 11.79
N ARG A 177 -10.95 6.92 12.87
CA ARG A 177 -11.64 6.44 14.07
C ARG A 177 -12.44 7.55 14.75
N ALA A 178 -11.92 8.78 14.80
CA ALA A 178 -12.63 9.91 15.39
C ALA A 178 -13.88 10.28 14.58
N TRP A 179 -13.83 10.26 13.24
CA TRP A 179 -15.00 10.50 12.39
C TRP A 179 -16.10 9.45 12.58
N GLN A 180 -15.71 8.20 12.74
CA GLN A 180 -16.65 7.13 13.08
C GLN A 180 -17.31 7.39 14.46
N ARG A 181 -16.50 7.60 15.50
CA ARG A 181 -17.00 7.72 16.88
C ARG A 181 -17.78 9.00 17.13
N THR A 182 -17.38 10.11 16.48
CA THR A 182 -18.00 11.43 16.70
C THR A 182 -19.22 11.66 15.80
N TYR A 183 -19.12 11.25 14.55
CA TYR A 183 -20.12 11.58 13.53
C TYR A 183 -20.92 10.36 13.04
N GLY A 184 -20.52 9.16 13.39
CA GLY A 184 -21.14 7.91 12.94
C GLY A 184 -20.82 7.51 11.51
N LEU A 185 -19.82 8.16 10.86
CA LEU A 185 -19.42 7.80 9.50
C LEU A 185 -19.00 6.32 9.45
N PRO A 186 -19.56 5.49 8.55
CA PRO A 186 -19.26 4.06 8.52
C PRO A 186 -17.86 3.79 7.97
N THR A 187 -16.87 3.76 8.87
CA THR A 187 -15.46 3.59 8.53
C THR A 187 -14.93 2.19 8.82
N LEU A 188 -13.87 1.82 8.14
CA LEU A 188 -13.03 0.65 8.34
C LEU A 188 -11.56 1.08 8.27
N VAL A 189 -10.68 0.43 9.01
CA VAL A 189 -9.24 0.62 8.95
C VAL A 189 -8.57 -0.72 8.70
N THR A 190 -7.55 -0.75 7.83
CA THR A 190 -6.68 -1.92 7.70
C THR A 190 -5.23 -1.51 7.89
N ASN A 191 -4.47 -2.32 8.63
CA ASN A 191 -3.04 -2.18 8.79
C ASN A 191 -2.36 -3.37 8.12
N CYS A 192 -1.52 -3.13 7.12
CA CYS A 192 -0.90 -4.21 6.35
C CYS A 192 0.60 -4.30 6.62
N SER A 193 1.14 -5.51 6.47
CA SER A 193 2.57 -5.77 6.44
C SER A 193 3.22 -5.30 5.13
N ASN A 194 4.53 -5.50 4.98
CA ASN A 194 5.30 -5.04 3.82
C ASN A 194 4.84 -5.71 2.53
N ASN A 195 4.41 -4.90 1.56
CA ASN A 195 3.94 -5.40 0.27
C ASN A 195 5.07 -5.56 -0.74
N TYR A 196 4.94 -6.57 -1.61
CA TYR A 196 5.80 -6.79 -2.76
C TYR A 196 5.00 -7.38 -3.93
N GLY A 197 5.50 -7.25 -5.15
CA GLY A 197 4.82 -7.79 -6.33
C GLY A 197 5.02 -6.97 -7.60
N PRO A 198 4.25 -7.26 -8.65
CA PRO A 198 4.21 -6.50 -9.90
C PRO A 198 3.90 -5.01 -9.71
N TYR A 199 4.51 -4.17 -10.54
CA TYR A 199 4.28 -2.71 -10.55
C TYR A 199 4.76 -1.96 -9.29
N HIS A 200 5.60 -2.57 -8.45
CA HIS A 200 6.18 -1.88 -7.29
C HIS A 200 7.26 -0.87 -7.74
N PHE A 201 7.16 0.39 -7.23
CA PHE A 201 8.09 1.44 -7.63
C PHE A 201 9.54 1.11 -7.24
N PRO A 202 10.54 1.34 -8.14
CA PRO A 202 11.91 0.83 -8.00
C PRO A 202 12.73 1.39 -6.84
N GLU A 203 12.21 2.28 -6.02
CA GLU A 203 12.89 2.76 -4.81
C GLU A 203 12.79 1.80 -3.61
N LYS A 204 11.88 0.82 -3.69
CA LYS A 204 11.65 -0.17 -2.62
C LYS A 204 12.60 -1.36 -2.74
N LEU A 205 12.84 -2.05 -1.61
CA LEU A 205 13.88 -3.08 -1.47
C LEU A 205 13.86 -4.11 -2.62
N ILE A 206 12.76 -4.84 -2.79
CA ILE A 206 12.70 -5.96 -3.75
C ILE A 206 12.91 -5.48 -5.21
N PRO A 207 12.16 -4.51 -5.74
CA PRO A 207 12.40 -4.06 -7.12
C PRO A 207 13.76 -3.41 -7.32
N LEU A 208 14.27 -2.64 -6.34
CA LEU A 208 15.59 -2.05 -6.40
C LEU A 208 16.68 -3.12 -6.54
N MET A 209 16.60 -4.19 -5.73
CA MET A 209 17.57 -5.29 -5.78
C MET A 209 17.49 -6.05 -7.12
N ILE A 210 16.29 -6.31 -7.64
CA ILE A 210 16.12 -6.94 -8.96
C ILE A 210 16.82 -6.12 -10.04
N LEU A 211 16.53 -4.82 -10.12
CA LEU A 211 17.04 -3.97 -11.18
C LEU A 211 18.53 -3.71 -11.06
N ASN A 212 19.03 -3.53 -9.84
CA ASN A 212 20.48 -3.39 -9.62
C ASN A 212 21.21 -4.69 -9.98
N ALA A 213 20.71 -5.85 -9.58
CA ALA A 213 21.30 -7.13 -9.90
C ALA A 213 21.42 -7.34 -11.43
N LEU A 214 20.31 -7.09 -12.16
CA LEU A 214 20.29 -7.20 -13.63
C LEU A 214 21.24 -6.20 -14.31
N ALA A 215 21.49 -5.05 -13.69
CA ALA A 215 22.42 -4.03 -14.19
C ALA A 215 23.88 -4.25 -13.71
N GLY A 216 24.17 -5.31 -12.93
CA GLY A 216 25.51 -5.57 -12.35
C GLY A 216 25.93 -4.52 -11.32
N LYS A 217 24.99 -3.80 -10.71
CA LYS A 217 25.21 -2.77 -9.69
C LYS A 217 25.21 -3.36 -8.28
N PRO A 218 25.85 -2.69 -7.30
CA PRO A 218 25.81 -3.12 -5.90
C PRO A 218 24.37 -3.25 -5.38
N LEU A 219 24.15 -4.25 -4.50
CA LEU A 219 22.90 -4.51 -3.80
C LEU A 219 23.04 -3.97 -2.36
N PRO A 220 22.61 -2.74 -2.07
CA PRO A 220 22.85 -2.11 -0.77
C PRO A 220 21.93 -2.70 0.31
N VAL A 221 22.53 -3.31 1.33
CA VAL A 221 21.83 -3.84 2.52
C VAL A 221 22.12 -2.92 3.70
N TYR A 222 21.09 -2.38 4.33
CA TYR A 222 21.22 -1.49 5.48
C TYR A 222 21.71 -2.23 6.73
N GLY A 223 22.67 -1.64 7.46
CA GLY A 223 23.24 -2.21 8.67
C GLY A 223 23.85 -3.60 8.41
N ASN A 224 23.39 -4.58 9.18
CA ASN A 224 23.75 -6.00 9.01
C ASN A 224 22.65 -6.82 8.26
N GLY A 225 21.57 -6.18 7.84
CA GLY A 225 20.46 -6.83 7.13
C GLY A 225 19.58 -7.74 7.98
N GLN A 226 19.67 -7.65 9.32
CA GLN A 226 18.91 -8.52 10.23
C GLN A 226 17.51 -7.97 10.58
N GLN A 227 17.15 -6.81 10.06
CA GLN A 227 15.79 -6.27 10.24
C GLN A 227 14.77 -7.23 9.63
N ILE A 228 13.75 -7.62 10.42
CA ILE A 228 12.74 -8.60 10.03
C ILE A 228 11.48 -7.86 9.58
N ARG A 229 10.90 -8.33 8.47
CA ARG A 229 9.62 -7.85 7.93
C ARG A 229 8.73 -9.04 7.57
N ASP A 230 7.44 -8.89 7.79
CA ASP A 230 6.44 -9.78 7.21
C ASP A 230 6.14 -9.32 5.77
N TRP A 231 6.13 -10.23 4.82
CA TRP A 231 6.00 -9.95 3.40
C TRP A 231 4.67 -10.45 2.83
N LEU A 232 3.90 -9.51 2.28
CA LEU A 232 2.57 -9.75 1.74
C LEU A 232 2.55 -9.51 0.22
N TYR A 233 2.14 -10.51 -0.55
CA TYR A 233 2.02 -10.36 -2.00
C TYR A 233 0.88 -9.41 -2.37
N VAL A 234 1.13 -8.46 -3.27
CA VAL A 234 0.22 -7.32 -3.50
C VAL A 234 -1.16 -7.71 -4.01
N GLU A 235 -1.28 -8.80 -4.78
CA GLU A 235 -2.58 -9.28 -5.26
C GLU A 235 -3.38 -9.95 -4.15
N ASP A 236 -2.73 -10.65 -3.22
CA ASP A 236 -3.35 -11.14 -1.97
C ASP A 236 -3.88 -9.98 -1.14
N HIS A 237 -3.08 -8.94 -0.99
CA HIS A 237 -3.48 -7.72 -0.28
C HIS A 237 -4.69 -7.05 -0.95
N ALA A 238 -4.68 -6.90 -2.29
CA ALA A 238 -5.82 -6.32 -3.01
C ALA A 238 -7.12 -7.08 -2.75
N ARG A 239 -7.08 -8.43 -2.75
CA ARG A 239 -8.24 -9.28 -2.41
C ARG A 239 -8.70 -9.07 -0.96
N ALA A 240 -7.75 -8.99 -0.01
CA ALA A 240 -8.06 -8.69 1.39
C ALA A 240 -8.78 -7.34 1.55
N LEU A 241 -8.24 -6.30 0.91
CA LEU A 241 -8.79 -4.94 0.98
C LEU A 241 -10.22 -4.88 0.44
N ILE A 242 -10.48 -5.52 -0.70
CA ILE A 242 -11.82 -5.58 -1.28
C ILE A 242 -12.77 -6.35 -0.36
N LYS A 243 -12.31 -7.45 0.23
CA LYS A 243 -13.10 -8.25 1.15
C LYS A 243 -13.46 -7.47 2.42
N VAL A 244 -12.50 -6.76 3.02
CA VAL A 244 -12.78 -5.87 4.17
C VAL A 244 -13.74 -4.76 3.79
N ALA A 245 -13.58 -4.11 2.62
CA ALA A 245 -14.45 -3.03 2.16
C ALA A 245 -15.90 -3.49 1.94
N THR A 246 -16.13 -4.76 1.60
CA THR A 246 -17.45 -5.31 1.27
C THR A 246 -18.12 -6.10 2.39
N GLU A 247 -17.35 -6.73 3.26
CA GLU A 247 -17.82 -7.68 4.27
C GLU A 247 -17.39 -7.32 5.71
N GLY A 248 -16.40 -6.40 5.87
CA GLY A 248 -15.88 -6.00 7.17
C GLY A 248 -16.93 -5.30 8.05
N GLN A 249 -16.81 -5.49 9.36
CA GLN A 249 -17.67 -4.84 10.34
C GLN A 249 -17.29 -3.36 10.50
N VAL A 250 -18.28 -2.49 10.34
CA VAL A 250 -18.10 -1.03 10.48
C VAL A 250 -17.53 -0.67 11.85
N GLY A 251 -16.54 0.22 11.85
CA GLY A 251 -15.84 0.68 13.06
C GLY A 251 -14.65 -0.18 13.46
N GLU A 252 -14.46 -1.34 12.81
CA GLU A 252 -13.37 -2.26 13.13
C GLU A 252 -12.08 -1.95 12.37
N THR A 253 -10.99 -2.42 12.97
CA THR A 253 -9.66 -2.51 12.35
C THR A 253 -9.36 -3.96 12.03
N TYR A 254 -8.72 -4.21 10.88
CA TYR A 254 -8.23 -5.54 10.48
C TYR A 254 -6.75 -5.47 10.11
N ASN A 255 -5.95 -6.28 10.75
CA ASN A 255 -4.58 -6.52 10.35
C ASN A 255 -4.52 -7.49 9.17
N ILE A 256 -3.64 -7.20 8.20
CA ILE A 256 -3.46 -8.01 6.99
C ILE A 256 -1.97 -8.33 6.85
N GLY A 257 -1.60 -9.59 7.03
CA GLY A 257 -0.23 -10.09 6.99
C GLY A 257 -0.05 -11.26 6.04
N GLY A 258 1.20 -11.48 5.64
CA GLY A 258 1.58 -12.56 4.71
C GLY A 258 1.99 -13.86 5.40
N HIS A 259 2.18 -13.85 6.73
CA HIS A 259 2.80 -14.95 7.51
C HIS A 259 4.21 -15.32 6.99
N ASN A 260 4.93 -14.34 6.46
CA ASN A 260 6.23 -14.52 5.78
C ASN A 260 7.29 -13.63 6.41
N GLU A 261 7.58 -13.80 7.69
CA GLU A 261 8.66 -13.09 8.37
C GLU A 261 10.03 -13.49 7.80
N LYS A 262 10.78 -12.53 7.28
CA LYS A 262 12.13 -12.73 6.73
C LYS A 262 13.03 -11.56 7.10
N ALA A 263 14.30 -11.87 7.42
CA ALA A 263 15.34 -10.86 7.52
C ALA A 263 15.62 -10.24 6.14
N ASN A 264 15.92 -8.95 6.07
CA ASN A 264 16.19 -8.26 4.81
C ASN A 264 17.33 -8.92 4.01
N LEU A 265 18.40 -9.37 4.68
CA LEU A 265 19.49 -10.10 4.03
C LEU A 265 18.99 -11.40 3.39
N THR A 266 18.16 -12.17 4.10
CA THR A 266 17.56 -13.41 3.57
C THR A 266 16.73 -13.14 2.31
N VAL A 267 15.95 -12.04 2.31
CA VAL A 267 15.20 -11.63 1.11
C VAL A 267 16.13 -11.38 -0.07
N VAL A 268 17.21 -10.61 0.15
CA VAL A 268 18.17 -10.27 -0.92
C VAL A 268 18.91 -11.53 -1.42
N GLU A 269 19.33 -12.42 -0.52
CA GLU A 269 19.97 -13.68 -0.90
C GLU A 269 19.05 -14.61 -1.69
N THR A 270 17.80 -14.78 -1.25
CA THR A 270 16.78 -15.56 -1.96
C THR A 270 16.53 -15.00 -3.37
N LEU A 271 16.50 -13.67 -3.49
CA LEU A 271 16.35 -13.00 -4.76
C LEU A 271 17.56 -13.22 -5.69
N CYS A 272 18.79 -13.17 -5.15
CA CYS A 272 20.00 -13.48 -5.91
C CYS A 272 19.99 -14.92 -6.44
N ASP A 273 19.60 -15.88 -5.61
CA ASP A 273 19.52 -17.29 -6.02
C ASP A 273 18.46 -17.49 -7.11
N LEU A 274 17.31 -16.84 -6.97
CA LEU A 274 16.25 -16.90 -7.97
C LEU A 274 16.66 -16.25 -9.30
N LEU A 275 17.37 -15.12 -9.25
CA LEU A 275 17.91 -14.49 -10.46
C LEU A 275 18.98 -15.39 -11.11
N GLN A 276 19.84 -16.05 -10.32
CA GLN A 276 20.85 -16.98 -10.83
C GLN A 276 20.21 -18.18 -11.55
N GLU A 277 19.04 -18.63 -11.09
CA GLU A 277 18.24 -19.67 -11.76
C GLU A 277 17.62 -19.17 -13.06
N LEU A 278 16.98 -17.99 -13.05
CA LEU A 278 16.16 -17.47 -14.16
C LEU A 278 17.00 -16.77 -15.24
N VAL A 279 18.09 -16.13 -14.85
CA VAL A 279 19.03 -15.38 -15.72
C VAL A 279 20.46 -15.69 -15.30
N PRO A 280 20.94 -16.91 -15.59
CA PRO A 280 22.26 -17.35 -15.13
C PRO A 280 23.39 -16.50 -15.72
N GLN A 281 24.40 -16.20 -14.89
CA GLN A 281 25.64 -15.53 -15.26
C GLN A 281 26.85 -16.23 -14.63
N GLU A 282 28.07 -15.91 -15.09
CA GLU A 282 29.31 -16.56 -14.61
C GLU A 282 29.62 -16.24 -13.14
N THR A 283 29.40 -14.99 -12.72
CA THR A 283 29.54 -14.54 -11.32
C THR A 283 28.23 -14.64 -10.57
N SER A 284 28.30 -14.94 -9.27
CA SER A 284 27.10 -15.01 -8.44
C SER A 284 26.49 -13.62 -8.26
N TYR A 285 25.16 -13.50 -8.36
CA TYR A 285 24.47 -12.26 -7.99
C TYR A 285 24.68 -11.90 -6.50
N ARG A 286 24.96 -12.89 -5.64
CA ARG A 286 25.29 -12.65 -4.22
C ARG A 286 26.58 -11.85 -4.04
N ASP A 287 27.52 -11.88 -4.99
CA ASP A 287 28.77 -11.12 -4.94
C ASP A 287 28.54 -9.60 -5.06
N LEU A 288 27.35 -9.19 -5.50
CA LEU A 288 26.94 -7.78 -5.58
C LEU A 288 26.44 -7.22 -4.24
N ILE A 289 26.17 -8.06 -3.23
CA ILE A 289 25.66 -7.61 -1.92
C ILE A 289 26.70 -6.72 -1.25
N THR A 290 26.26 -5.52 -0.84
CA THR A 290 27.14 -4.54 -0.19
C THR A 290 26.44 -3.97 1.03
N PHE A 291 27.07 -4.09 2.20
CA PHE A 291 26.51 -3.49 3.43
C PHE A 291 26.79 -1.99 3.48
N VAL A 292 25.75 -1.22 3.82
CA VAL A 292 25.81 0.23 3.92
C VAL A 292 25.37 0.69 5.32
N THR A 293 25.74 1.91 5.71
CA THR A 293 25.31 2.49 7.00
C THR A 293 23.80 2.42 7.12
N ASP A 294 23.29 2.03 8.29
CA ASP A 294 21.86 1.97 8.54
C ASP A 294 21.21 3.36 8.57
N ARG A 295 19.90 3.43 8.41
CA ARG A 295 19.14 4.68 8.48
C ARG A 295 18.72 4.97 9.93
N PRO A 296 18.55 6.25 10.31
CA PRO A 296 17.99 6.61 11.62
C PRO A 296 16.56 6.05 11.81
N GLY A 297 16.25 5.62 13.04
CA GLY A 297 14.92 5.11 13.37
C GLY A 297 14.51 3.86 12.58
N HIS A 298 15.47 3.01 12.23
CA HIS A 298 15.19 1.77 11.52
C HIS A 298 14.75 0.68 12.49
N ASP A 299 13.45 0.44 12.57
CA ASP A 299 12.86 -0.59 13.43
C ASP A 299 13.39 -1.99 13.09
N VAL A 300 13.63 -2.78 14.13
CA VAL A 300 14.29 -4.08 14.03
C VAL A 300 13.33 -5.15 13.53
N ARG A 301 12.10 -5.20 14.04
CA ARG A 301 11.16 -6.26 13.69
C ARG A 301 9.72 -5.76 13.56
N TYR A 302 9.10 -6.12 12.45
CA TYR A 302 7.65 -6.06 12.24
C TYR A 302 7.12 -7.47 11.99
N ALA A 303 6.08 -7.83 12.73
CA ALA A 303 5.36 -9.08 12.55
C ALA A 303 3.90 -8.87 12.95
N ILE A 304 2.97 -9.24 12.08
CA ILE A 304 1.56 -8.91 12.24
C ILE A 304 0.72 -10.18 12.49
N ASP A 305 -0.24 -10.08 13.39
CA ASP A 305 -1.27 -11.11 13.60
C ASP A 305 -2.47 -10.82 12.70
N ALA A 306 -2.67 -11.64 11.68
CA ALA A 306 -3.80 -11.55 10.76
C ALA A 306 -4.97 -12.49 11.12
N SER A 307 -4.97 -13.09 12.32
CA SER A 307 -5.97 -14.09 12.73
C SER A 307 -7.40 -13.54 12.76
N LYS A 308 -7.59 -12.23 12.96
CA LYS A 308 -8.91 -11.62 12.97
C LYS A 308 -9.57 -11.66 11.59
N ILE A 309 -8.87 -11.21 10.55
CA ILE A 309 -9.41 -11.23 9.18
C ILE A 309 -9.65 -12.66 8.70
N GLU A 310 -8.78 -13.61 9.09
CA GLU A 310 -8.96 -15.04 8.80
C GLU A 310 -10.25 -15.59 9.43
N ARG A 311 -10.41 -15.37 10.73
CA ARG A 311 -11.54 -15.87 11.51
C ARG A 311 -12.87 -15.23 11.10
N GLU A 312 -12.90 -13.92 10.90
CA GLU A 312 -14.14 -13.16 10.70
C GLU A 312 -14.55 -13.09 9.23
N LEU A 313 -13.59 -13.01 8.31
CA LEU A 313 -13.85 -12.84 6.88
C LEU A 313 -13.40 -14.04 6.04
N GLY A 314 -12.72 -15.02 6.63
CA GLY A 314 -12.25 -16.21 5.92
C GLY A 314 -11.19 -15.91 4.85
N TRP A 315 -10.48 -14.78 4.97
CA TRP A 315 -9.39 -14.46 4.06
C TRP A 315 -8.06 -15.01 4.57
N VAL A 316 -7.29 -15.62 3.69
CA VAL A 316 -5.91 -16.04 3.89
C VAL A 316 -5.09 -15.70 2.65
N PRO A 317 -3.77 -15.42 2.76
CA PRO A 317 -2.92 -15.23 1.59
C PRO A 317 -2.84 -16.54 0.78
N GLU A 318 -2.84 -16.42 -0.54
CA GLU A 318 -2.69 -17.56 -1.46
C GLU A 318 -1.23 -17.82 -1.81
N GLU A 319 -0.38 -16.78 -1.79
CA GLU A 319 1.04 -16.89 -2.11
C GLU A 319 1.89 -17.11 -0.86
N THR A 320 2.85 -18.03 -0.94
CA THR A 320 3.99 -18.04 -0.04
C THR A 320 5.01 -16.97 -0.49
N PHE A 321 5.97 -16.63 0.36
CA PHE A 321 7.04 -15.70 -0.04
C PHE A 321 7.79 -16.19 -1.28
N GLU A 322 8.08 -17.47 -1.36
CA GLU A 322 8.84 -18.09 -2.46
C GLU A 322 8.05 -18.04 -3.77
N THR A 323 6.76 -18.38 -3.75
CA THR A 323 5.92 -18.36 -4.96
C THR A 323 5.66 -16.94 -5.44
N GLY A 324 5.33 -16.02 -4.52
CA GLY A 324 5.12 -14.61 -4.83
C GLY A 324 6.39 -13.91 -5.32
N LEU A 325 7.58 -14.22 -4.72
CA LEU A 325 8.85 -13.63 -5.14
C LEU A 325 9.21 -14.10 -6.55
N ARG A 326 9.02 -15.37 -6.89
CA ARG A 326 9.23 -15.90 -8.23
C ARG A 326 8.34 -15.18 -9.26
N LYS A 327 7.04 -15.03 -8.98
CA LYS A 327 6.12 -14.27 -9.84
C LYS A 327 6.58 -12.82 -10.01
N THR A 328 7.06 -12.20 -8.95
CA THR A 328 7.57 -10.82 -8.97
C THR A 328 8.78 -10.70 -9.88
N VAL A 329 9.81 -11.55 -9.71
CA VAL A 329 11.01 -11.52 -10.56
C VAL A 329 10.66 -11.77 -12.02
N GLN A 330 9.85 -12.78 -12.31
CA GLN A 330 9.39 -13.09 -13.67
C GLN A 330 8.66 -11.91 -14.29
N TRP A 331 7.85 -11.20 -13.50
CA TRP A 331 7.15 -10.02 -13.98
C TRP A 331 8.14 -8.90 -14.37
N TYR A 332 9.14 -8.59 -13.54
CA TYR A 332 10.16 -7.57 -13.86
C TYR A 332 10.96 -7.94 -15.10
N LEU A 333 11.30 -9.21 -15.29
CA LEU A 333 11.99 -9.70 -16.48
C LEU A 333 11.15 -9.54 -17.75
N ALA A 334 9.84 -9.73 -17.66
CA ALA A 334 8.91 -9.62 -18.79
C ALA A 334 8.45 -8.18 -19.09
N ASN A 335 8.60 -7.22 -18.15
CA ASN A 335 8.05 -5.88 -18.25
C ASN A 335 9.12 -4.78 -18.23
N GLU A 336 10.22 -5.01 -18.97
CA GLU A 336 11.36 -4.10 -19.02
C GLU A 336 10.98 -2.68 -19.48
N THR A 337 10.06 -2.56 -20.42
CA THR A 337 9.57 -1.27 -20.92
C THR A 337 8.92 -0.45 -19.81
N TRP A 338 8.12 -1.08 -18.94
CA TRP A 338 7.43 -0.42 -17.85
C TRP A 338 8.42 0.20 -16.84
N TRP A 339 9.32 -0.60 -16.27
CA TRP A 339 10.22 -0.10 -15.23
C TRP A 339 11.30 0.86 -15.77
N LYS A 340 11.72 0.72 -17.04
CA LYS A 340 12.59 1.71 -17.69
C LYS A 340 11.92 3.08 -17.77
N ARG A 341 10.64 3.16 -18.17
CA ARG A 341 9.91 4.42 -18.21
C ARG A 341 9.71 5.02 -16.83
N VAL A 342 9.45 4.19 -15.82
CA VAL A 342 9.35 4.66 -14.43
C VAL A 342 10.67 5.27 -13.96
N GLN A 343 11.82 4.74 -14.37
CA GLN A 343 13.15 5.26 -14.02
C GLN A 343 13.60 6.46 -14.87
N ASP A 344 13.05 6.67 -16.06
CA ASP A 344 13.40 7.81 -16.93
C ASP A 344 12.94 9.16 -16.35
N GLY A 345 12.12 9.18 -15.32
CA GLY A 345 11.61 10.37 -14.67
C GLY A 345 12.60 11.00 -13.68
N SER A 346 12.35 10.86 -12.40
CA SER A 346 13.10 11.54 -11.33
C SER A 346 14.00 10.64 -10.50
N TYR A 347 13.77 9.32 -10.49
CA TYR A 347 14.49 8.36 -9.65
C TYR A 347 15.36 7.42 -10.48
N GLN A 348 16.67 7.41 -10.18
CA GLN A 348 17.68 6.62 -10.89
C GLN A 348 18.31 5.52 -10.01
N GLY A 349 17.66 5.12 -8.92
CA GLY A 349 18.16 4.14 -7.98
C GLY A 349 19.13 4.72 -6.93
N GLN A 350 19.16 6.04 -6.73
CA GLN A 350 19.99 6.67 -5.70
C GLN A 350 19.46 6.37 -4.29
N ARG A 351 20.37 6.35 -3.33
CA ARG A 351 19.99 6.25 -1.90
C ARG A 351 19.25 7.50 -1.45
N LEU A 352 18.17 7.34 -0.71
CA LEU A 352 17.33 8.39 -0.11
C LEU A 352 17.55 8.45 1.41
N GLY A 353 17.08 9.51 2.08
CA GLY A 353 17.14 9.64 3.54
C GLY A 353 18.52 9.93 4.10
N THR A 354 19.41 10.54 3.33
CA THR A 354 20.80 10.83 3.74
C THR A 354 21.09 12.31 4.01
N ASN A 355 20.11 13.19 3.87
CA ASN A 355 20.26 14.64 4.06
C ASN A 355 19.87 15.04 5.49
N LEU A 356 20.62 14.56 6.49
CA LEU A 356 20.47 14.93 7.91
C LEU A 356 21.40 16.06 8.29
#